data_abdc3cdd21bf47aec9ed028e8614f5da
#
_entry.id   abdc3cdd21bf47aec9ed028e8614f5da
#
_cell.length_a   1.000
_cell.length_b   1.000
_cell.length_c   1.000
_cell.angle_alpha   90.00
_cell.angle_beta   90.00
_cell.angle_gamma   90.00
#
_symmetry.space_group_name_H-M   'P 1'
#
loop_
_entity.id
_entity.type
_entity.pdbx_description
1 polymer ?
#
loop_
_entity_poly.entity_id
_entity_poly.type
_entity_poly.pdbx_seq_one_letter_code
_entity_poly.pdbx_strand_id
1 'polypeptide(L)'
;MIRLLIASILFFIPLGGFADEKQREIENEAINLVIKKYGKGLENRLKGTELNPNYRSWYENDCFVSIAAGTFQEGTWSAMEWYSVNVCSSSAEIMD
;
A
#
# COMPACT_ATOMS: atom_id res chain seq x y z
N MET A 1 3.05 35.87 18.56
CA MET A 1 3.96 35.08 17.75
C MET A 1 3.72 33.58 17.89
N ILE A 2 3.75 33.07 19.10
CA ILE A 2 3.54 31.64 19.35
C ILE A 2 2.15 31.19 18.86
N ARG A 3 1.13 32.04 19.05
CA ARG A 3 -0.23 31.72 18.60
C ARG A 3 -0.35 31.63 17.11
N LEU A 4 0.39 32.44 16.36
CA LEU A 4 0.37 32.40 14.90
C LEU A 4 1.00 31.11 14.38
N LEU A 5 2.07 30.66 15.02
CA LEU A 5 2.73 29.40 14.66
C LEU A 5 1.80 28.22 14.91
N ILE A 6 1.11 28.23 16.04
CA ILE A 6 0.17 27.16 16.38
C ILE A 6 -0.99 27.15 15.38
N ALA A 7 -1.52 28.32 15.04
CA ALA A 7 -2.60 28.41 14.06
C ALA A 7 -2.17 27.89 12.69
N SER A 8 -0.94 28.18 12.28
CA SER A 8 -0.41 27.68 11.00
C SER A 8 -0.31 26.17 11.01
N ILE A 9 0.16 25.59 12.10
CA ILE A 9 0.29 24.14 12.23
C ILE A 9 -1.09 23.49 12.17
N LEU A 10 -2.07 24.03 12.88
CA LEU A 10 -3.42 23.50 12.88
C LEU A 10 -4.06 23.57 11.49
N PHE A 11 -3.75 24.59 10.73
CA PHE A 11 -4.25 24.75 9.38
C PHE A 11 -3.68 23.67 8.44
N PHE A 12 -2.41 23.35 8.61
CA PHE A 12 -1.74 22.34 7.80
C PHE A 12 -2.30 20.94 8.01
N ILE A 13 -2.53 20.57 9.27
CA ILE A 13 -2.96 19.21 9.61
C ILE A 13 -4.24 18.78 8.90
N PRO A 14 -5.31 19.60 8.86
CA PRO A 14 -6.55 19.22 8.16
C PRO A 14 -6.35 18.99 6.66
N LEU A 15 -5.55 19.83 6.01
CA LEU A 15 -5.29 19.68 4.58
C LEU A 15 -4.51 18.41 4.28
N GLY A 16 -3.47 18.13 5.07
CA GLY A 16 -2.71 16.89 4.93
C GLY A 16 -3.58 15.67 5.19
N GLY A 17 -4.50 15.75 6.16
CA GLY A 17 -5.41 14.66 6.48
C GLY A 17 -6.29 14.25 5.32
N PHE A 18 -6.87 15.21 4.59
CA PHE A 18 -7.71 14.91 3.44
C PHE A 18 -6.94 14.25 2.31
N ALA A 19 -5.75 14.78 1.99
CA ALA A 19 -4.92 14.21 0.94
C ALA A 19 -4.49 12.79 1.32
N ASP A 20 -4.11 12.59 2.58
CA ASP A 20 -3.66 11.29 3.07
C ASP A 20 -4.79 10.26 3.08
N GLU A 21 -6.02 10.67 3.38
CA GLU A 21 -7.17 9.77 3.36
C GLU A 21 -7.46 9.26 1.96
N LYS A 22 -7.48 10.16 0.98
CA LYS A 22 -7.71 9.78 -0.41
C LYS A 22 -6.63 8.87 -0.91
N GLN A 23 -5.38 9.21 -0.63
CA GLN A 23 -4.24 8.39 -1.04
C GLN A 23 -4.31 7.01 -0.39
N ARG A 24 -4.64 6.93 0.89
CA ARG A 24 -4.77 5.66 1.60
C ARG A 24 -5.87 4.79 1.03
N GLU A 25 -7.00 5.38 0.66
CA GLU A 25 -8.10 4.64 0.03
C GLU A 25 -7.65 4.02 -1.29
N ILE A 26 -6.92 4.79 -2.09
CA ILE A 26 -6.39 4.32 -3.37
C ILE A 26 -5.38 3.19 -3.15
N GLU A 27 -4.48 3.35 -2.19
CA GLU A 27 -3.51 2.31 -1.87
C GLU A 27 -4.17 1.04 -1.34
N ASN A 28 -5.19 1.18 -0.50
CA ASN A 28 -5.92 0.03 0.03
C ASN A 28 -6.69 -0.69 -1.08
N GLU A 29 -7.28 0.03 -2.01
CA GLU A 29 -7.94 -0.56 -3.15
C GLU A 29 -6.94 -1.34 -4.00
N ALA A 30 -5.75 -0.78 -4.22
CA ALA A 30 -4.69 -1.46 -4.97
C ALA A 30 -4.27 -2.75 -4.29
N ILE A 31 -4.09 -2.72 -2.97
CA ILE A 31 -3.73 -3.92 -2.20
C ILE A 31 -4.84 -4.98 -2.33
N ASN A 32 -6.10 -4.57 -2.22
CA ASN A 32 -7.21 -5.49 -2.34
C ASN A 32 -7.30 -6.14 -3.72
N LEU A 33 -6.97 -5.40 -4.78
CA LEU A 33 -6.92 -5.96 -6.13
C LEU A 33 -5.83 -7.03 -6.25
N VAL A 34 -4.67 -6.78 -5.65
CA VAL A 34 -3.58 -7.77 -5.63
C VAL A 34 -3.99 -9.01 -4.84
N ILE A 35 -4.57 -8.83 -3.67
CA ILE A 35 -5.02 -9.95 -2.83
C ILE A 35 -6.06 -10.78 -3.57
N LYS A 36 -7.01 -10.13 -4.21
CA LYS A 36 -8.08 -10.82 -4.93
C LYS A 36 -7.54 -11.67 -6.07
N LYS A 37 -6.55 -11.16 -6.80
CA LYS A 37 -6.01 -11.85 -7.96
C LYS A 37 -4.89 -12.83 -7.62
N TYR A 38 -4.01 -12.47 -6.69
CA TYR A 38 -2.78 -13.23 -6.42
C TYR A 38 -2.67 -13.75 -4.99
N GLY A 39 -3.56 -13.34 -4.08
CA GLY A 39 -3.43 -13.67 -2.67
C GLY A 39 -3.37 -15.16 -2.37
N LYS A 40 -4.19 -15.97 -3.04
CA LYS A 40 -4.17 -17.42 -2.85
C LYS A 40 -2.86 -18.04 -3.26
N GLY A 41 -2.31 -17.58 -4.38
CA GLY A 41 -1.01 -18.06 -4.85
C GLY A 41 0.11 -17.75 -3.87
N LEU A 42 0.07 -16.54 -3.31
CA LEU A 42 1.05 -16.13 -2.30
C LEU A 42 0.92 -16.96 -1.03
N GLU A 43 -0.29 -17.18 -0.55
CA GLU A 43 -0.54 -18.02 0.61
C GLU A 43 -0.07 -19.45 0.37
N ASN A 44 -0.30 -19.99 -0.82
CA ASN A 44 0.15 -21.35 -1.18
C ASN A 44 1.68 -21.44 -1.19
N ARG A 45 2.37 -20.39 -1.64
CA ARG A 45 3.83 -20.35 -1.61
C ARG A 45 4.39 -20.38 -0.20
N LEU A 46 3.63 -19.86 0.76
CA LEU A 46 4.04 -19.80 2.17
C LEU A 46 3.46 -20.95 3.00
N LYS A 47 2.72 -21.85 2.38
CA LYS A 47 2.10 -22.98 3.05
C LYS A 47 3.18 -23.89 3.67
N GLY A 48 2.95 -24.27 4.92
CA GLY A 48 3.92 -25.06 5.67
C GLY A 48 4.94 -24.23 6.42
N THR A 49 4.90 -22.90 6.26
CA THR A 49 5.70 -21.97 7.05
C THR A 49 4.77 -21.22 8.01
N GLU A 50 5.35 -20.51 8.98
CA GLU A 50 4.56 -19.64 9.86
C GLU A 50 4.44 -18.23 9.30
N LEU A 51 4.87 -18.01 8.06
CA LEU A 51 4.90 -16.71 7.44
C LEU A 51 3.58 -16.40 6.74
N ASN A 52 3.18 -15.13 6.80
CA ASN A 52 2.01 -14.63 6.10
C ASN A 52 2.43 -13.52 5.14
N PRO A 53 1.73 -13.37 3.99
CA PRO A 53 2.02 -12.26 3.09
C PRO A 53 1.75 -10.93 3.76
N ASN A 54 2.65 -9.99 3.53
CA ASN A 54 2.52 -8.64 4.03
C ASN A 54 2.71 -7.69 2.85
N TYR A 55 1.81 -6.71 2.71
CA TYR A 55 1.76 -5.87 1.52
C TYR A 55 2.22 -4.46 1.84
N ARG A 56 3.02 -3.88 0.96
CA ARG A 56 3.43 -2.49 1.02
C ARG A 56 3.06 -1.81 -0.28
N SER A 57 2.73 -0.53 -0.20
CA SER A 57 2.24 0.23 -1.34
C SER A 57 3.08 1.48 -1.56
N TRP A 58 3.23 1.86 -2.83
CA TRP A 58 3.86 3.10 -3.25
C TRP A 58 2.91 3.80 -4.21
N TYR A 59 2.34 4.88 -3.75
CA TYR A 59 1.41 5.69 -4.51
C TYR A 59 2.16 6.47 -5.60
N GLU A 60 1.73 6.35 -6.84
CA GLU A 60 2.29 7.11 -7.95
C GLU A 60 1.36 8.23 -8.37
N ASN A 61 0.09 7.92 -8.56
CA ASN A 61 -0.97 8.88 -8.84
C ASN A 61 -2.32 8.24 -8.54
N ASP A 62 -3.41 8.92 -8.83
CA ASP A 62 -4.76 8.46 -8.47
C ASP A 62 -5.17 7.17 -9.18
N CYS A 63 -4.49 6.77 -10.23
CA CYS A 63 -4.77 5.52 -10.94
C CYS A 63 -3.73 4.44 -10.71
N PHE A 64 -2.46 4.79 -10.52
CA PHE A 64 -1.37 3.81 -10.47
C PHE A 64 -0.73 3.73 -9.11
N VAL A 65 -0.60 2.50 -8.62
CA VAL A 65 0.05 2.18 -7.35
C VAL A 65 0.94 0.96 -7.57
N SER A 66 2.15 1.00 -7.05
CA SER A 66 3.02 -0.17 -7.02
C SER A 66 2.82 -0.89 -5.69
N ILE A 67 2.68 -2.20 -5.74
CA ILE A 67 2.48 -3.03 -4.55
C ILE A 67 3.59 -4.06 -4.48
N ALA A 68 4.15 -4.26 -3.29
CA ALA A 68 5.06 -5.36 -3.04
C ALA A 68 4.45 -6.28 -2.00
N ALA A 69 4.45 -7.56 -2.28
CA ALA A 69 4.10 -8.60 -1.31
C ALA A 69 5.39 -9.17 -0.76
N GLY A 70 5.47 -9.29 0.55
CA GLY A 70 6.66 -9.78 1.20
C GLY A 70 6.36 -10.45 2.53
N THR A 71 7.40 -10.79 3.25
CA THR A 71 7.29 -11.41 4.57
C THR A 71 8.24 -10.77 5.55
N PHE A 72 7.89 -10.85 6.82
CA PHE A 72 8.79 -10.49 7.92
C PHE A 72 9.47 -11.73 8.45
N GLN A 73 10.80 -11.69 8.53
CA GLN A 73 11.59 -12.73 9.17
C GLN A 73 12.62 -12.05 10.05
N GLU A 74 12.59 -12.37 11.35
CA GLU A 74 13.51 -11.81 12.33
C GLU A 74 13.55 -10.27 12.31
N GLY A 75 12.37 -9.67 12.15
CA GLY A 75 12.25 -8.22 12.14
C GLY A 75 12.59 -7.55 10.81
N THR A 76 12.95 -8.32 9.80
CA THR A 76 13.30 -7.79 8.49
C THR A 76 12.22 -8.14 7.47
N TRP A 77 11.75 -7.14 6.73
CA TRP A 77 10.79 -7.34 5.66
C TRP A 77 11.53 -7.56 4.34
N SER A 78 11.11 -8.59 3.60
CA SER A 78 11.68 -8.90 2.29
C SER A 78 10.58 -9.08 1.27
N ALA A 79 10.73 -8.46 0.11
CA ALA A 79 9.76 -8.58 -0.97
C ALA A 79 9.87 -9.95 -1.66
N MET A 80 8.71 -10.56 -1.91
CA MET A 80 8.61 -11.80 -2.70
C MET A 80 8.21 -11.51 -4.12
N GLU A 81 7.34 -10.52 -4.32
CA GLU A 81 6.78 -10.21 -5.63
C GLU A 81 6.39 -8.74 -5.70
N TRP A 82 6.46 -8.19 -6.89
CA TRP A 82 6.07 -6.81 -7.18
C TRP A 82 4.94 -6.77 -8.18
N TYR A 83 4.00 -5.84 -7.98
CA TYR A 83 2.82 -5.69 -8.82
C TYR A 83 2.64 -4.25 -9.23
N SER A 84 2.21 -4.05 -10.48
CA SER A 84 1.71 -2.76 -10.96
C SER A 84 0.20 -2.81 -10.94
N VAL A 85 -0.44 -1.85 -10.28
CA VAL A 85 -1.89 -1.83 -10.14
C VAL A 85 -2.44 -0.55 -10.75
N ASN A 86 -3.49 -0.71 -11.55
CA ASN A 86 -4.27 0.41 -12.07
C ASN A 86 -5.65 0.33 -11.42
N VAL A 87 -5.88 1.17 -10.41
CA VAL A 87 -7.18 1.16 -9.70
C VAL A 87 -8.30 1.74 -10.56
N CYS A 88 -7.97 2.59 -11.52
CA CYS A 88 -8.98 3.16 -12.41
C CYS A 88 -9.59 2.12 -13.35
N SER A 89 -8.81 1.11 -13.73
CA SER A 89 -9.28 0.00 -14.56
C SER A 89 -9.47 -1.29 -13.78
N SER A 90 -9.24 -1.26 -12.46
CA SER A 90 -9.34 -2.43 -11.58
C SER A 90 -8.48 -3.60 -12.04
N SER A 91 -7.25 -3.32 -12.42
CA SER A 91 -6.32 -4.34 -12.91
C SER A 91 -5.05 -4.37 -12.08
N ALA A 92 -4.48 -5.57 -11.94
CA ALA A 92 -3.22 -5.77 -11.24
C ALA A 92 -2.39 -6.78 -12.02
N GLU A 93 -1.11 -6.49 -12.19
CA GLU A 93 -0.20 -7.35 -12.96
C GLU A 93 1.15 -7.47 -12.27
N ILE A 94 1.78 -8.64 -12.43
CA ILE A 94 3.11 -8.86 -11.90
C ILE A 94 4.11 -8.02 -12.69
N MET A 95 5.00 -7.34 -11.99
CA MET A 95 6.08 -6.57 -12.62
C MET A 95 7.26 -7.50 -12.89
N ASP A 96 7.74 -7.45 -14.09
CA ASP A 96 8.94 -8.21 -14.48
C ASP A 96 10.21 -7.41 -14.34
#